data_ef5ff364c14a50b650d40f3f3bbf822f
#
_entry.id   ef5ff364c14a50b650d40f3f3bbf822f
#
_cell.length_a   1.000
_cell.length_b   1.000
_cell.length_c   1.000
_cell.angle_alpha   90.00
_cell.angle_beta   90.00
_cell.angle_gamma   90.00
#
_symmetry.space_group_name_H-M   'P 1'
#
loop_
_entity.id
_entity.type
_entity.pdbx_description
1 polymer ?
#
loop_
_entity_poly.entity_id
_entity_poly.type
_entity_poly.pdbx_seq_one_letter_code
_entity_poly.pdbx_strand_id
1 'polypeptide(L)'
;DDQIGGTPVKKIESFTSTITQLFVGNNQMVMARWPNAQFSDLSIYDHDNWAEGVETGSSDGSIIIDETVENPGSLDLTNSIGVLNLGSFKTYNRVINSHTQQAGNDVFTYSNQIGSGFKTKHYYFFFEGKKEFIDAKSEWFLDNSNDILYLNPPTGVDLNKVPIRGKVRDYSISISGSEYLKIKGLTFFATTLKAQGSSNLEIESCNFYYPSNSQRMLGNLAGANVTTLGTGSGNSARVDSSTVSGCLFIDTEGEALVVFGD
;
A
#
# COMPACT_ATOMS: atom_id res chain seq x y z
N ASP A 1 -23.42 -10.04 6.02
CA ASP A 1 -23.55 -8.79 6.79
C ASP A 1 -22.95 -8.97 8.19
N ASP A 2 -22.22 -7.94 8.65
CA ASP A 2 -21.59 -7.89 9.96
C ASP A 2 -21.49 -6.43 10.43
N GLN A 3 -20.95 -6.19 11.62
CA GLN A 3 -20.67 -4.83 12.12
C GLN A 3 -19.29 -4.78 12.80
N ILE A 4 -18.59 -3.68 12.57
CA ILE A 4 -17.33 -3.36 13.23
C ILE A 4 -17.47 -1.98 13.85
N GLY A 5 -17.34 -1.88 15.17
CA GLY A 5 -17.53 -0.60 15.88
C GLY A 5 -18.86 0.11 15.61
N GLY A 6 -19.92 -0.64 15.24
CA GLY A 6 -21.19 -0.09 14.81
C GLY A 6 -21.31 0.20 13.30
N THR A 7 -20.23 0.12 12.56
CA THR A 7 -20.20 0.30 11.09
C THR A 7 -20.67 -0.97 10.38
N PRO A 8 -21.73 -0.91 9.54
CA PRO A 8 -22.19 -2.07 8.77
C PRO A 8 -21.14 -2.45 7.71
N VAL A 9 -20.75 -3.72 7.69
CA VAL A 9 -19.80 -4.27 6.73
C VAL A 9 -20.35 -5.52 6.05
N LYS A 10 -19.80 -5.85 4.90
CA LYS A 10 -19.95 -7.16 4.25
C LYS A 10 -18.75 -8.01 4.60
N LYS A 11 -18.96 -9.32 4.76
CA LYS A 11 -17.86 -10.26 4.97
C LYS A 11 -17.98 -11.47 4.05
N ILE A 12 -16.82 -12.02 3.71
CA ILE A 12 -16.67 -13.32 3.05
C ILE A 12 -15.88 -14.20 4.00
N GLU A 13 -16.47 -15.29 4.44
CA GLU A 13 -15.85 -16.31 5.31
C GLU A 13 -15.16 -17.38 4.45
N SER A 14 -14.18 -18.06 5.01
CA SER A 14 -13.35 -19.05 4.33
C SER A 14 -12.60 -18.48 3.11
N PHE A 15 -12.18 -17.22 3.23
CA PHE A 15 -11.39 -16.52 2.22
C PHE A 15 -9.91 -16.82 2.41
N THR A 16 -9.44 -17.90 1.84
CA THR A 16 -8.06 -18.41 2.02
C THR A 16 -7.02 -17.76 1.10
N SER A 17 -7.46 -16.88 0.20
CA SER A 17 -6.53 -16.18 -0.70
C SER A 17 -5.92 -14.96 -0.03
N THR A 18 -4.62 -14.83 -0.10
CA THR A 18 -3.93 -13.59 0.29
C THR A 18 -4.00 -12.58 -0.83
N ILE A 19 -4.56 -11.41 -0.56
CA ILE A 19 -4.66 -10.30 -1.52
C ILE A 19 -3.97 -9.06 -1.00
N THR A 20 -3.47 -8.23 -1.89
CA THR A 20 -2.76 -6.97 -1.56
C THR A 20 -3.50 -5.72 -2.01
N GLN A 21 -4.47 -5.87 -2.90
CA GLN A 21 -5.40 -4.81 -3.30
C GLN A 21 -6.78 -5.43 -3.50
N LEU A 22 -7.83 -4.67 -3.20
CA LEU A 22 -9.23 -5.03 -3.43
C LEU A 22 -9.88 -4.01 -4.36
N PHE A 23 -10.69 -4.49 -5.29
CA PHE A 23 -11.42 -3.66 -6.26
C PHE A 23 -12.90 -4.00 -6.26
N VAL A 24 -13.73 -2.97 -6.30
CA VAL A 24 -15.18 -3.08 -6.57
C VAL A 24 -15.43 -2.43 -7.93
N GLY A 25 -15.82 -3.24 -8.92
CA GLY A 25 -15.74 -2.82 -10.32
C GLY A 25 -14.28 -2.59 -10.73
N ASN A 26 -13.97 -1.38 -11.18
CA ASN A 26 -12.61 -0.96 -11.51
C ASN A 26 -11.99 -0.02 -10.46
N ASN A 27 -12.72 0.28 -9.39
CA ASN A 27 -12.27 1.21 -8.37
C ASN A 27 -11.51 0.47 -7.27
N GLN A 28 -10.33 0.95 -6.95
CA GLN A 28 -9.54 0.43 -5.83
C GLN A 28 -10.20 0.81 -4.51
N MET A 29 -10.27 -0.16 -3.59
CA MET A 29 -10.72 0.04 -2.22
C MET A 29 -9.53 0.38 -1.33
N VAL A 30 -9.76 1.18 -0.31
CA VAL A 30 -8.74 1.58 0.66
C VAL A 30 -8.59 0.48 1.71
N MET A 31 -7.34 0.07 2.02
CA MET A 31 -7.12 -0.73 3.21
C MET A 31 -7.55 0.08 4.44
N ALA A 32 -8.30 -0.53 5.33
CA ALA A 32 -8.79 0.11 6.55
C ALA A 32 -7.66 0.87 7.25
N ARG A 33 -7.84 2.17 7.43
CA ARG A 33 -6.83 3.08 7.96
C ARG A 33 -7.41 4.14 8.88
N TRP A 34 -6.56 4.70 9.71
CA TRP A 34 -6.83 5.89 10.49
C TRP A 34 -5.65 6.89 10.36
N PRO A 35 -5.87 8.18 10.12
CA PRO A 35 -7.12 8.83 9.73
C PRO A 35 -7.65 8.37 8.37
N ASN A 36 -8.95 8.61 8.14
CA ASN A 36 -9.61 8.23 6.90
C ASN A 36 -9.13 9.05 5.71
N ALA A 37 -8.97 8.37 4.57
CA ALA A 37 -8.72 9.00 3.28
C ALA A 37 -9.21 8.08 2.15
N GLN A 38 -9.52 8.64 0.99
CA GLN A 38 -10.17 7.93 -0.10
C GLN A 38 -9.43 8.14 -1.43
N PHE A 39 -9.48 7.13 -2.32
CA PHE A 39 -9.03 7.32 -3.71
C PHE A 39 -10.01 8.16 -4.52
N SER A 40 -11.30 8.11 -4.20
CA SER A 40 -12.37 8.75 -4.97
C SER A 40 -12.35 10.28 -4.93
N ASP A 41 -11.83 10.87 -3.87
CA ASP A 41 -11.68 12.32 -3.68
C ASP A 41 -10.22 12.77 -3.67
N LEU A 42 -9.29 11.84 -3.92
CA LEU A 42 -7.84 12.04 -3.92
C LEU A 42 -7.23 12.40 -2.55
N SER A 43 -8.01 12.37 -1.48
CA SER A 43 -7.55 12.69 -0.12
C SER A 43 -6.42 11.77 0.34
N ILE A 44 -6.34 10.54 -0.20
CA ILE A 44 -5.29 9.58 0.11
C ILE A 44 -3.87 10.07 -0.26
N TYR A 45 -3.76 11.03 -1.18
CA TYR A 45 -2.50 11.62 -1.64
C TYR A 45 -2.14 12.92 -0.93
N ASP A 46 -3.01 13.40 -0.05
CA ASP A 46 -2.86 14.70 0.62
C ASP A 46 -2.47 14.52 2.08
N HIS A 47 -1.36 15.14 2.49
CA HIS A 47 -0.89 15.11 3.87
C HIS A 47 -1.86 15.80 4.84
N ASP A 48 -2.70 16.70 4.39
CA ASP A 48 -3.73 17.34 5.22
C ASP A 48 -4.75 16.33 5.78
N ASN A 49 -4.77 15.10 5.23
CA ASN A 49 -5.57 13.96 5.71
C ASN A 49 -4.74 12.93 6.50
N TRP A 50 -3.59 13.33 7.01
CA TRP A 50 -2.76 12.52 7.90
C TRP A 50 -2.85 13.07 9.32
N ALA A 51 -2.62 12.22 10.31
CA ALA A 51 -2.42 12.69 11.68
C ALA A 51 -1.03 13.32 11.81
N GLU A 52 -0.90 14.22 12.77
CA GLU A 52 0.35 14.89 13.10
C GLU A 52 0.75 14.62 14.55
N GLY A 53 2.00 14.92 14.87
CA GLY A 53 2.49 14.77 16.24
C GLY A 53 3.89 15.30 16.45
N VAL A 54 4.47 14.96 17.60
CA VAL A 54 5.83 15.33 17.96
C VAL A 54 6.57 14.13 18.54
N GLU A 55 7.85 13.98 18.18
CA GLU A 55 8.68 12.92 18.73
C GLU A 55 9.16 13.26 20.16
N THR A 56 9.11 12.27 21.05
CA THR A 56 9.56 12.43 22.44
C THR A 56 11.04 12.10 22.65
N GLY A 57 11.74 11.63 21.63
CA GLY A 57 13.18 11.36 21.68
C GLY A 57 13.59 10.09 22.41
N SER A 58 12.68 9.12 22.59
CA SER A 58 13.03 7.81 23.17
C SER A 58 13.88 6.96 22.20
N SER A 59 14.63 5.97 22.74
CA SER A 59 15.46 5.05 21.96
C SER A 59 14.65 4.13 21.05
N ASP A 60 13.43 3.80 21.44
CA ASP A 60 12.39 3.19 20.60
C ASP A 60 11.49 4.34 20.18
N GLY A 61 11.42 4.72 18.94
CA GLY A 61 10.67 5.88 18.49
C GLY A 61 9.33 6.03 19.24
N SER A 62 9.08 7.22 19.76
CA SER A 62 7.87 7.54 20.51
C SER A 62 7.33 8.87 20.02
N ILE A 63 6.06 8.87 19.62
CA ILE A 63 5.39 10.06 19.08
C ILE A 63 4.14 10.32 19.90
N ILE A 64 4.00 11.59 20.32
CA ILE A 64 2.75 12.14 20.88
C ILE A 64 1.90 12.58 19.71
N ILE A 65 0.65 12.14 19.66
CA ILE A 65 -0.32 12.54 18.65
C ILE A 65 -0.81 13.95 18.96
N ASP A 66 -0.90 14.82 17.98
CA ASP A 66 -1.57 16.10 18.08
C ASP A 66 -3.08 15.91 17.89
N GLU A 67 -3.79 15.70 18.99
CA GLU A 67 -5.24 15.47 18.99
C GLU A 67 -6.06 16.69 18.54
N THR A 68 -5.43 17.86 18.36
CA THR A 68 -6.09 19.03 17.77
C THR A 68 -6.18 18.94 16.25
N VAL A 69 -5.32 18.14 15.61
CA VAL A 69 -5.36 17.84 14.18
C VAL A 69 -6.22 16.61 13.94
N GLU A 70 -5.93 15.50 14.62
CA GLU A 70 -6.70 14.26 14.50
C GLU A 70 -6.66 13.47 15.80
N ASN A 71 -7.81 13.01 16.26
CA ASN A 71 -7.94 12.30 17.53
C ASN A 71 -8.35 10.84 17.30
N PRO A 72 -7.54 9.85 17.73
CA PRO A 72 -7.87 8.44 17.57
C PRO A 72 -9.08 7.98 18.42
N GLY A 73 -9.49 8.77 19.42
CA GLY A 73 -10.61 8.45 20.30
C GLY A 73 -10.37 7.17 21.10
N SER A 74 -11.20 6.16 20.87
CA SER A 74 -11.08 4.86 21.55
C SER A 74 -10.30 3.80 20.73
N LEU A 75 -9.73 4.17 19.58
CA LEU A 75 -8.96 3.23 18.77
C LEU A 75 -7.65 2.86 19.47
N ASP A 76 -7.35 1.59 19.54
CA ASP A 76 -6.03 1.11 19.93
C ASP A 76 -5.16 0.91 18.69
N LEU A 77 -4.07 1.68 18.59
CA LEU A 77 -3.14 1.64 17.46
C LEU A 77 -2.11 0.52 17.59
N THR A 78 -2.03 -0.18 18.72
CA THR A 78 -1.06 -1.26 18.96
C THR A 78 -1.21 -2.38 17.91
N ASN A 79 -0.09 -2.87 17.40
CA ASN A 79 0.01 -3.86 16.32
C ASN A 79 -0.48 -3.40 14.94
N SER A 80 -0.88 -2.13 14.77
CA SER A 80 -1.10 -1.57 13.44
C SER A 80 0.21 -1.32 12.70
N ILE A 81 0.13 -1.03 11.43
CA ILE A 81 1.27 -0.58 10.62
C ILE A 81 1.21 0.94 10.55
N GLY A 82 2.17 1.60 11.19
CA GLY A 82 2.36 3.03 11.07
C GLY A 82 3.15 3.37 9.80
N VAL A 83 2.59 4.22 8.97
CA VAL A 83 3.24 4.84 7.81
C VAL A 83 3.65 6.24 8.22
N LEU A 84 4.96 6.44 8.45
CA LEU A 84 5.52 7.59 9.14
C LEU A 84 6.33 8.46 8.19
N ASN A 85 5.84 9.65 7.87
CA ASN A 85 6.58 10.66 7.13
C ASN A 85 7.13 11.68 8.14
N LEU A 86 8.35 11.44 8.60
CA LEU A 86 8.98 12.20 9.69
C LEU A 86 9.96 13.27 9.21
N GLY A 87 10.12 13.42 7.92
CA GLY A 87 11.05 14.42 7.35
C GLY A 87 11.59 14.06 5.98
N SER A 88 12.64 14.73 5.57
CA SER A 88 13.20 14.78 4.22
C SER A 88 13.14 13.46 3.44
N PHE A 89 12.31 13.42 2.40
CA PHE A 89 12.34 12.46 1.28
C PHE A 89 11.97 11.01 1.57
N LYS A 90 11.61 10.63 2.79
CA LYS A 90 11.32 9.23 3.11
C LYS A 90 10.10 9.07 3.99
N THR A 91 9.29 8.09 3.62
CA THR A 91 8.26 7.51 4.46
C THR A 91 8.76 6.17 5.01
N TYR A 92 8.54 5.93 6.28
CA TYR A 92 8.98 4.74 6.99
C TYR A 92 7.78 3.94 7.45
N ASN A 93 7.82 2.64 7.25
CA ASN A 93 6.77 1.75 7.73
C ASN A 93 7.27 1.02 8.99
N ARG A 94 6.45 1.02 10.04
CA ARG A 94 6.77 0.37 11.32
C ARG A 94 5.54 -0.32 11.88
N VAL A 95 5.75 -1.44 12.54
CA VAL A 95 4.72 -1.99 13.43
C VAL A 95 4.70 -1.17 14.71
N ILE A 96 3.52 -0.82 15.15
CA ILE A 96 3.31 -0.07 16.39
C ILE A 96 3.37 -1.02 17.58
N ASN A 97 4.32 -0.77 18.49
CA ASN A 97 4.56 -1.62 19.66
C ASN A 97 3.55 -1.38 20.77
N SER A 98 3.18 -0.13 20.99
CA SER A 98 2.22 0.27 22.01
C SER A 98 1.51 1.57 21.64
N HIS A 99 0.31 1.70 22.18
CA HIS A 99 -0.47 2.94 22.18
C HIS A 99 -1.02 3.14 23.59
N THR A 100 -0.74 4.28 24.21
CA THR A 100 -1.06 4.53 25.60
C THR A 100 -1.34 6.01 25.84
N GLN A 101 -2.17 6.31 26.84
CA GLN A 101 -2.33 7.65 27.37
C GLN A 101 -1.19 8.00 28.31
N GLN A 102 -0.45 9.08 28.03
CA GLN A 102 0.63 9.59 28.89
C GLN A 102 0.42 11.08 29.15
N ALA A 103 0.22 11.45 30.42
CA ALA A 103 -0.04 12.84 30.84
C ALA A 103 -1.20 13.52 30.08
N GLY A 104 -2.20 12.74 29.66
CA GLY A 104 -3.37 13.24 28.94
C GLY A 104 -3.21 13.32 27.42
N ASN A 105 -2.12 12.78 26.86
CA ASN A 105 -1.90 12.72 25.42
C ASN A 105 -1.85 11.26 24.96
N ASP A 106 -2.33 10.99 23.76
CA ASP A 106 -2.13 9.72 23.07
C ASP A 106 -0.69 9.60 22.57
N VAL A 107 -0.02 8.52 22.96
CA VAL A 107 1.37 8.25 22.63
C VAL A 107 1.50 6.87 22.04
N PHE A 108 2.11 6.77 20.87
CA PHE A 108 2.47 5.48 20.29
C PHE A 108 3.98 5.29 20.23
N THR A 109 4.42 4.04 20.23
CA THR A 109 5.83 3.67 20.11
C THR A 109 6.05 2.67 18.99
N TYR A 110 7.24 2.72 18.39
CA TYR A 110 7.68 1.78 17.37
C TYR A 110 9.18 1.45 17.54
N SER A 111 9.58 0.26 17.15
CA SER A 111 11.00 -0.17 17.18
C SER A 111 11.78 0.33 15.98
N ASN A 112 13.11 0.31 16.11
CA ASN A 112 14.04 0.79 15.09
C ASN A 112 13.82 2.29 14.81
N GLN A 113 14.08 3.09 15.84
CA GLN A 113 14.01 4.54 15.77
C GLN A 113 14.71 5.09 14.52
N ILE A 114 14.06 6.02 13.86
CA ILE A 114 14.60 6.68 12.67
C ILE A 114 15.66 7.68 13.10
N GLY A 115 16.83 7.62 12.49
CA GLY A 115 17.99 8.45 12.85
C GLY A 115 17.71 9.96 12.71
N SER A 116 18.23 10.76 13.64
CA SER A 116 17.95 12.20 13.78
C SER A 116 18.21 13.04 12.53
N GLY A 117 19.12 12.64 11.65
CA GLY A 117 19.41 13.37 10.41
C GLY A 117 18.29 13.36 9.38
N PHE A 118 17.25 12.52 9.57
CA PHE A 118 16.11 12.41 8.68
C PHE A 118 14.78 12.85 9.30
N LYS A 119 14.81 13.24 10.58
CA LYS A 119 13.66 13.68 11.34
C LYS A 119 13.79 15.15 11.59
N THR A 120 13.09 16.01 11.05
CA THR A 120 13.17 17.40 11.57
C THR A 120 12.26 18.38 10.85
N LYS A 121 11.40 17.92 9.96
CA LYS A 121 10.57 18.85 9.20
C LYS A 121 9.09 18.77 9.53
N HIS A 122 8.61 17.59 9.80
CA HIS A 122 7.20 17.31 10.09
C HIS A 122 7.06 15.93 10.71
N TYR A 123 5.89 15.64 11.28
CA TYR A 123 5.55 14.33 11.84
C TYR A 123 4.16 13.98 11.35
N TYR A 124 4.06 13.64 10.05
CA TYR A 124 2.82 13.15 9.45
C TYR A 124 2.79 11.64 9.50
N PHE A 125 1.67 11.07 9.85
CA PHE A 125 1.51 9.62 9.89
C PHE A 125 0.06 9.20 9.71
N PHE A 126 -0.11 7.96 9.28
CA PHE A 126 -1.37 7.25 9.36
C PHE A 126 -1.11 5.79 9.75
N PHE A 127 -2.16 5.11 10.18
CA PHE A 127 -2.09 3.71 10.57
C PHE A 127 -3.02 2.88 9.70
N GLU A 128 -2.61 1.64 9.40
CA GLU A 128 -3.39 0.69 8.61
C GLU A 128 -3.26 -0.73 9.17
N GLY A 129 -4.06 -1.66 8.64
CA GLY A 129 -3.89 -3.08 8.93
C GLY A 129 -4.57 -3.56 10.20
N LYS A 130 -5.62 -2.87 10.66
CA LYS A 130 -6.50 -3.35 11.73
C LYS A 130 -7.96 -3.34 11.28
N LYS A 131 -8.69 -4.35 11.71
CA LYS A 131 -10.12 -4.47 11.44
C LYS A 131 -10.93 -3.30 12.00
N GLU A 132 -10.54 -2.83 13.17
CA GLU A 132 -11.18 -1.75 13.91
C GLU A 132 -11.13 -0.40 13.21
N PHE A 133 -10.26 -0.26 12.21
CA PHE A 133 -10.17 0.94 11.37
C PHE A 133 -11.21 0.98 10.24
N ILE A 134 -12.04 -0.06 10.07
CA ILE A 134 -13.14 -0.02 9.10
C ILE A 134 -14.27 0.85 9.66
N ASP A 135 -14.26 2.12 9.34
CA ASP A 135 -15.32 3.05 9.73
C ASP A 135 -15.81 3.95 8.58
N ALA A 136 -15.04 4.05 7.49
CA ALA A 136 -15.40 4.77 6.29
C ALA A 136 -15.82 3.85 5.12
N LYS A 137 -16.55 4.42 4.14
CA LYS A 137 -16.93 3.70 2.91
C LYS A 137 -15.69 3.39 2.07
N SER A 138 -15.77 2.29 1.31
CA SER A 138 -14.69 1.78 0.46
C SER A 138 -13.49 1.24 1.22
N GLU A 139 -13.58 1.04 2.52
CA GLU A 139 -12.54 0.40 3.31
C GLU A 139 -12.70 -1.10 3.38
N TRP A 140 -11.57 -1.80 3.40
CA TRP A 140 -11.51 -3.24 3.52
C TRP A 140 -10.39 -3.72 4.44
N PHE A 141 -10.56 -4.92 4.99
CA PHE A 141 -9.54 -5.59 5.79
C PHE A 141 -9.59 -7.10 5.54
N LEU A 142 -8.43 -7.73 5.45
CA LEU A 142 -8.30 -9.19 5.37
C LEU A 142 -7.75 -9.72 6.69
N ASP A 143 -8.59 -10.44 7.41
CA ASP A 143 -8.22 -11.20 8.59
C ASP A 143 -7.67 -12.56 8.16
N ASN A 144 -6.36 -12.63 7.93
CA ASN A 144 -5.68 -13.86 7.53
C ASN A 144 -5.72 -14.95 8.62
N SER A 145 -5.93 -14.57 9.89
CA SER A 145 -5.95 -15.52 11.00
C SER A 145 -7.26 -16.29 11.06
N ASN A 146 -8.33 -15.68 10.59
CA ASN A 146 -9.68 -16.27 10.58
C ASN A 146 -10.21 -16.54 9.17
N ASP A 147 -9.43 -16.29 8.13
CA ASP A 147 -9.84 -16.40 6.72
C ASP A 147 -11.10 -15.59 6.39
N ILE A 148 -11.16 -14.34 6.86
CA ILE A 148 -12.32 -13.47 6.64
C ILE A 148 -11.90 -12.19 5.94
N LEU A 149 -12.54 -11.90 4.80
CA LEU A 149 -12.44 -10.62 4.12
C LEU A 149 -13.63 -9.72 4.53
N TYR A 150 -13.33 -8.52 5.04
CA TYR A 150 -14.31 -7.50 5.37
C TYR A 150 -14.26 -6.35 4.36
N LEU A 151 -15.42 -5.80 4.04
CA LEU A 151 -15.57 -4.64 3.15
C LEU A 151 -16.71 -3.75 3.66
N ASN A 152 -16.45 -2.47 3.86
CA ASN A 152 -17.48 -1.45 3.94
C ASN A 152 -17.78 -0.95 2.52
N PRO A 153 -18.89 -1.33 1.89
CA PRO A 153 -19.11 -1.09 0.47
C PRO A 153 -19.11 0.38 0.09
N PRO A 154 -18.67 0.73 -1.13
CA PRO A 154 -18.87 2.09 -1.67
C PRO A 154 -20.34 2.49 -1.65
N THR A 155 -20.61 3.78 -1.45
CA THR A 155 -21.98 4.30 -1.42
C THR A 155 -22.70 4.08 -2.75
N GLY A 156 -23.93 3.54 -2.69
CA GLY A 156 -24.80 3.36 -3.85
C GLY A 156 -24.42 2.18 -4.77
N VAL A 157 -23.45 1.35 -4.39
CA VAL A 157 -23.01 0.21 -5.19
C VAL A 157 -23.73 -1.07 -4.73
N ASP A 158 -24.39 -1.74 -5.66
CA ASP A 158 -24.93 -3.09 -5.46
C ASP A 158 -23.85 -4.12 -5.80
N LEU A 159 -23.28 -4.74 -4.77
CA LEU A 159 -22.19 -5.71 -4.91
C LEU A 159 -22.60 -6.98 -5.71
N ASN A 160 -23.90 -7.24 -5.88
CA ASN A 160 -24.35 -8.35 -6.72
C ASN A 160 -24.29 -8.03 -8.23
N LYS A 161 -24.10 -6.77 -8.59
CA LYS A 161 -24.07 -6.30 -9.98
C LYS A 161 -22.71 -5.90 -10.49
N VAL A 162 -21.69 -5.86 -9.61
CA VAL A 162 -20.34 -5.47 -9.98
C VAL A 162 -19.35 -6.55 -9.54
N PRO A 163 -18.30 -6.80 -10.31
CA PRO A 163 -17.26 -7.75 -9.91
C PRO A 163 -16.47 -7.20 -8.72
N ILE A 164 -16.21 -8.08 -7.73
CA ILE A 164 -15.25 -7.83 -6.67
C ILE A 164 -14.00 -8.64 -7.00
N ARG A 165 -12.84 -7.99 -7.02
CA ARG A 165 -11.58 -8.61 -7.43
C ARG A 165 -10.47 -8.30 -6.43
N GLY A 166 -9.68 -9.32 -6.08
CA GLY A 166 -8.49 -9.17 -5.26
C GLY A 166 -7.22 -9.42 -6.08
N LYS A 167 -6.18 -8.62 -5.84
CA LYS A 167 -4.87 -8.87 -6.43
C LYS A 167 -4.17 -10.00 -5.69
N VAL A 168 -3.91 -11.10 -6.38
CA VAL A 168 -3.23 -12.29 -5.86
C VAL A 168 -1.84 -12.52 -6.49
N ARG A 169 -1.46 -11.72 -7.49
CA ARG A 169 -0.18 -11.86 -8.22
C ARG A 169 0.41 -10.49 -8.51
N ASP A 170 1.69 -10.34 -8.20
CA ASP A 170 2.43 -9.14 -8.54
C ASP A 170 2.73 -9.07 -10.04
N TYR A 171 3.17 -10.18 -10.61
CA TYR A 171 3.58 -10.26 -11.99
C TYR A 171 2.74 -11.28 -12.75
N SER A 172 2.10 -10.85 -13.85
CA SER A 172 1.41 -11.73 -14.79
C SER A 172 2.37 -12.28 -15.85
N ILE A 173 3.44 -11.54 -16.12
CA ILE A 173 4.51 -11.96 -17.05
C ILE A 173 5.85 -11.84 -16.33
N SER A 174 6.61 -12.93 -16.36
CA SER A 174 8.00 -12.98 -15.88
C SER A 174 8.89 -13.51 -16.98
N ILE A 175 9.85 -12.70 -17.42
CA ILE A 175 10.78 -12.99 -18.51
C ILE A 175 12.16 -13.23 -17.91
N SER A 176 12.83 -14.30 -18.33
CA SER A 176 14.17 -14.58 -17.88
C SER A 176 14.98 -15.21 -19.02
N GLY A 177 16.17 -14.66 -19.29
CA GLY A 177 17.10 -15.17 -20.29
C GLY A 177 16.53 -15.24 -21.72
N SER A 178 15.62 -14.31 -22.07
CA SER A 178 14.94 -14.29 -23.37
C SER A 178 15.47 -13.19 -24.27
N GLU A 179 15.44 -13.42 -25.56
CA GLU A 179 15.86 -12.45 -26.57
C GLU A 179 14.77 -12.25 -27.63
N TYR A 180 14.74 -11.04 -28.22
CA TYR A 180 13.85 -10.68 -29.33
C TYR A 180 12.37 -10.92 -29.05
N LEU A 181 11.93 -10.60 -27.82
CA LEU A 181 10.54 -10.73 -27.42
C LEU A 181 9.82 -9.39 -27.53
N LYS A 182 8.64 -9.42 -28.16
CA LYS A 182 7.77 -8.25 -28.27
C LYS A 182 6.44 -8.46 -27.52
N ILE A 183 6.12 -7.52 -26.65
CA ILE A 183 4.84 -7.43 -25.94
C ILE A 183 4.16 -6.14 -26.41
N LYS A 184 3.00 -6.27 -27.05
CA LYS A 184 2.32 -5.12 -27.65
C LYS A 184 0.83 -5.12 -27.39
N GLY A 185 0.30 -3.93 -27.05
CA GLY A 185 -1.15 -3.65 -26.99
C GLY A 185 -1.89 -4.38 -25.87
N LEU A 186 -1.17 -4.83 -24.83
CA LEU A 186 -1.79 -5.50 -23.69
C LEU A 186 -2.24 -4.51 -22.62
N THR A 187 -3.31 -4.87 -21.93
CA THR A 187 -3.74 -4.19 -20.71
C THR A 187 -3.50 -5.07 -19.50
N PHE A 188 -2.74 -4.54 -18.55
CA PHE A 188 -2.48 -5.14 -17.24
C PHE A 188 -3.35 -4.44 -16.21
N PHE A 189 -4.11 -5.20 -15.43
CA PHE A 189 -4.95 -4.66 -14.36
C PHE A 189 -4.56 -5.29 -13.02
N ALA A 190 -4.14 -4.48 -12.07
CA ALA A 190 -3.66 -4.86 -10.74
C ALA A 190 -2.49 -5.86 -10.78
N THR A 191 -1.72 -5.83 -11.84
CA THR A 191 -0.54 -6.70 -12.06
C THR A 191 0.41 -6.02 -13.03
N THR A 192 1.62 -6.56 -13.15
CA THR A 192 2.62 -6.01 -14.07
C THR A 192 3.51 -7.10 -14.65
N LEU A 193 4.64 -6.72 -15.21
CA LEU A 193 5.66 -7.62 -15.73
C LEU A 193 7.02 -7.35 -15.11
N LYS A 194 7.86 -8.37 -15.15
CA LYS A 194 9.30 -8.23 -14.88
C LYS A 194 10.12 -9.00 -15.91
N ALA A 195 11.32 -8.50 -16.19
CA ALA A 195 12.30 -9.16 -17.04
C ALA A 195 13.69 -9.10 -16.39
N GLN A 196 14.49 -10.14 -16.60
CA GLN A 196 15.88 -10.18 -16.15
C GLN A 196 16.75 -11.00 -17.10
N GLY A 197 18.03 -10.63 -17.24
CA GLY A 197 19.00 -11.35 -18.07
C GLY A 197 18.53 -11.52 -19.52
N SER A 198 17.88 -10.51 -20.07
CA SER A 198 17.20 -10.58 -21.37
C SER A 198 17.64 -9.44 -22.26
N SER A 199 17.54 -9.61 -23.58
CA SER A 199 17.95 -8.58 -24.54
C SER A 199 16.94 -8.40 -25.67
N ASN A 200 16.99 -7.23 -26.32
CA ASN A 200 16.15 -6.90 -27.47
C ASN A 200 14.64 -7.09 -27.15
N LEU A 201 14.24 -6.70 -25.95
CA LEU A 201 12.82 -6.70 -25.56
C LEU A 201 12.12 -5.44 -26.08
N GLU A 202 10.96 -5.61 -26.68
CA GLU A 202 10.10 -4.50 -27.08
C GLU A 202 8.78 -4.57 -26.31
N ILE A 203 8.50 -3.55 -25.48
CA ILE A 203 7.22 -3.39 -24.78
C ILE A 203 6.55 -2.14 -25.37
N GLU A 204 5.50 -2.35 -26.16
CA GLU A 204 4.92 -1.29 -27.00
C GLU A 204 3.42 -1.16 -26.76
N SER A 205 2.96 0.09 -26.58
CA SER A 205 1.53 0.44 -26.52
C SER A 205 0.74 -0.39 -25.49
N CYS A 206 1.35 -0.66 -24.34
CA CYS A 206 0.72 -1.40 -23.24
C CYS A 206 0.15 -0.43 -22.19
N ASN A 207 -0.97 -0.82 -21.56
CA ASN A 207 -1.57 -0.06 -20.48
C ASN A 207 -1.42 -0.83 -19.16
N PHE A 208 -0.95 -0.14 -18.13
CA PHE A 208 -0.76 -0.69 -16.79
C PHE A 208 -1.61 0.11 -15.79
N TYR A 209 -2.70 -0.48 -15.32
CA TYR A 209 -3.56 0.06 -14.28
C TYR A 209 -3.25 -0.61 -12.95
N TYR A 210 -2.93 0.17 -11.92
CA TYR A 210 -2.56 -0.33 -10.58
C TYR A 210 -1.41 -1.35 -10.64
N PRO A 211 -0.32 -1.07 -11.37
CA PRO A 211 0.73 -2.07 -11.62
C PRO A 211 1.54 -2.39 -10.38
N SER A 212 1.72 -1.41 -9.50
CA SER A 212 2.51 -1.54 -8.28
C SER A 212 1.65 -1.27 -7.04
N ASN A 213 2.01 -1.92 -5.94
CA ASN A 213 1.41 -1.67 -4.64
C ASN A 213 2.37 -2.08 -3.51
N SER A 214 2.16 -1.47 -2.36
CA SER A 214 2.81 -1.87 -1.13
C SER A 214 2.42 -3.31 -0.71
N GLN A 215 3.35 -3.98 -0.05
CA GLN A 215 3.15 -5.30 0.54
C GLN A 215 3.18 -5.27 2.07
N ARG A 216 2.98 -4.10 2.67
CA ARG A 216 3.03 -3.90 4.13
C ARG A 216 2.08 -4.83 4.87
N MET A 217 0.88 -5.03 4.36
CA MET A 217 -0.13 -5.93 4.93
C MET A 217 0.31 -7.39 5.00
N LEU A 218 1.32 -7.78 4.22
CA LEU A 218 1.91 -9.12 4.25
C LEU A 218 3.12 -9.21 5.20
N GLY A 219 3.38 -8.16 5.99
CA GLY A 219 4.56 -8.06 6.85
C GLY A 219 5.83 -7.61 6.12
N ASN A 220 5.79 -7.40 4.83
CA ASN A 220 6.91 -6.85 4.06
C ASN A 220 6.86 -5.32 4.07
N LEU A 221 7.32 -4.71 5.15
CA LEU A 221 7.20 -3.26 5.39
C LEU A 221 7.96 -2.40 4.39
N ALA A 222 8.98 -2.93 3.73
CA ALA A 222 9.77 -2.22 2.72
C ALA A 222 9.47 -2.66 1.29
N GLY A 223 8.62 -3.69 1.14
CA GLY A 223 8.34 -4.31 -0.15
C GLY A 223 7.27 -3.58 -0.94
N ALA A 224 7.52 -3.46 -2.21
CA ALA A 224 6.52 -3.14 -3.22
C ALA A 224 6.84 -3.94 -4.48
N ASN A 225 5.82 -4.28 -5.25
CA ASN A 225 6.05 -4.77 -6.60
C ASN A 225 6.09 -3.58 -7.56
N VAL A 226 6.98 -3.64 -8.54
CA VAL A 226 7.18 -2.60 -9.54
C VAL A 226 7.39 -3.25 -10.90
N THR A 227 6.96 -2.63 -11.98
CA THR A 227 7.37 -3.04 -13.34
C THR A 227 8.89 -2.94 -13.42
N THR A 228 9.57 -4.05 -13.64
CA THR A 228 11.03 -4.09 -13.55
C THR A 228 11.64 -4.73 -14.79
N LEU A 229 12.59 -4.02 -15.38
CA LEU A 229 13.44 -4.51 -16.46
C LEU A 229 14.89 -4.56 -15.97
N GLY A 230 15.39 -5.77 -15.75
CA GLY A 230 16.69 -6.01 -15.14
C GLY A 230 16.66 -5.96 -13.61
N THR A 231 17.78 -6.30 -13.00
CA THR A 231 18.00 -6.15 -11.56
C THR A 231 19.38 -5.54 -11.30
N GLY A 232 19.55 -4.87 -10.18
CA GLY A 232 20.84 -4.28 -9.78
C GLY A 232 21.90 -5.29 -9.33
N SER A 233 21.62 -6.58 -9.33
CA SER A 233 22.46 -7.62 -8.70
C SER A 233 23.47 -8.30 -9.65
N GLY A 234 23.99 -7.59 -10.64
CA GLY A 234 25.06 -8.05 -11.54
C GLY A 234 24.67 -8.00 -13.01
N ASN A 235 25.67 -8.01 -13.89
CA ASN A 235 25.46 -7.80 -15.33
C ASN A 235 24.56 -8.87 -15.97
N SER A 236 24.63 -10.12 -15.52
CA SER A 236 23.77 -11.20 -16.06
C SER A 236 22.28 -11.09 -15.70
N ALA A 237 21.91 -10.17 -14.84
CA ALA A 237 20.53 -9.93 -14.44
C ALA A 237 19.95 -8.65 -15.08
N ARG A 238 20.74 -7.88 -15.81
CA ARG A 238 20.33 -6.68 -16.53
C ARG A 238 19.54 -7.01 -17.78
N VAL A 239 18.89 -6.02 -18.35
CA VAL A 239 18.34 -6.08 -19.70
C VAL A 239 19.23 -5.25 -20.63
N ASP A 240 19.34 -5.65 -21.89
CA ASP A 240 20.16 -4.99 -22.86
C ASP A 240 19.36 -4.69 -24.13
N SER A 241 19.71 -3.61 -24.85
CA SER A 241 19.13 -3.22 -26.15
C SER A 241 17.58 -3.29 -26.18
N SER A 242 16.92 -2.95 -25.06
CA SER A 242 15.48 -3.10 -24.89
C SER A 242 14.75 -1.77 -24.94
N THR A 243 13.50 -1.78 -25.39
CA THR A 243 12.69 -0.58 -25.59
C THR A 243 11.34 -0.68 -24.90
N VAL A 244 10.94 0.39 -24.22
CA VAL A 244 9.57 0.60 -23.73
C VAL A 244 9.03 1.86 -24.40
N SER A 245 7.94 1.75 -25.16
CA SER A 245 7.40 2.86 -25.93
C SER A 245 5.87 2.89 -25.94
N GLY A 246 5.28 4.08 -25.91
CA GLY A 246 3.84 4.28 -26.00
C GLY A 246 3.04 3.61 -24.87
N CYS A 247 3.68 3.29 -23.77
CA CYS A 247 3.02 2.65 -22.62
C CYS A 247 2.44 3.68 -21.65
N LEU A 248 1.35 3.31 -21.01
CA LEU A 248 0.65 4.12 -20.02
C LEU A 248 0.67 3.42 -18.66
N PHE A 249 1.05 4.15 -17.62
CA PHE A 249 1.04 3.68 -16.23
C PHE A 249 0.12 4.59 -15.42
N ILE A 250 -0.87 4.01 -14.78
CA ILE A 250 -1.90 4.72 -14.00
C ILE A 250 -2.00 4.10 -12.61
N ASP A 251 -2.17 4.96 -11.60
CA ASP A 251 -2.36 4.60 -10.20
C ASP A 251 -1.25 3.66 -9.68
N THR A 252 -0.01 4.13 -9.78
CA THR A 252 1.17 3.44 -9.28
C THR A 252 1.46 3.85 -7.82
N GLU A 253 1.69 2.88 -6.95
CA GLU A 253 2.21 3.13 -5.61
C GLU A 253 3.75 3.05 -5.64
N GLY A 254 4.43 4.15 -5.91
CA GLY A 254 5.88 4.22 -6.08
C GLY A 254 6.29 4.38 -7.54
N GLU A 255 7.38 3.74 -7.94
CA GLU A 255 7.90 3.84 -9.31
C GLU A 255 6.97 3.13 -10.31
N ALA A 256 6.74 3.77 -11.46
CA ALA A 256 5.99 3.16 -12.54
C ALA A 256 6.81 2.07 -13.25
N LEU A 257 8.10 2.33 -13.43
CA LEU A 257 9.03 1.46 -14.13
C LEU A 257 10.45 1.64 -13.56
N VAL A 258 11.12 0.54 -13.29
CA VAL A 258 12.53 0.50 -12.90
C VAL A 258 13.31 -0.26 -13.97
N VAL A 259 14.39 0.34 -14.47
CA VAL A 259 15.23 -0.26 -15.50
C VAL A 259 16.68 -0.34 -15.02
N PHE A 260 17.27 -1.54 -15.11
CA PHE A 260 18.69 -1.79 -14.95
C PHE A 260 19.20 -2.37 -16.27
N GLY A 261 19.78 -1.51 -17.10
CA GLY A 261 20.33 -1.84 -18.41
C GLY A 261 21.79 -1.45 -18.52
N ASP A 262 22.44 -1.91 -19.58
CA ASP A 262 23.74 -1.46 -20.06
C ASP A 262 23.55 -0.60 -21.30
#